data_4a2f451fe4408c0ed527292910afec27
#
_entry.id   4a2f451fe4408c0ed527292910afec27
#
_cell.length_a   1.000
_cell.length_b   1.000
_cell.length_c   1.000
_cell.angle_alpha   90.00
_cell.angle_beta   90.00
_cell.angle_gamma   90.00
#
_symmetry.space_group_name_H-M   'P 1'
#
loop_
_entity.id
_entity.type
_entity.pdbx_description
1 polymer ?
#
loop_
_entity_poly.entity_id
_entity_poly.type
_entity_poly.pdbx_seq_one_letter_code
_entity_poly.pdbx_strand_id
1 'polypeptide(L)'
;MWVRACAGAVVPGWHHGLMNIMLFHSTYGLRPAVRQAADRLRAAGHQVWTPDLFEGRTFETVEDGMEFKEGIGKDELLKRAVLAAAPYSERGLVYAGFSFGASVAQTLALGDDKARGLLLLHGTSDIAANATVDELPVQLHVAEPDQFETDDWLSSWYLQMGRAGADVEVYRYAGAGHLYTDPDLPDYDEEAAEATWRVALGFLDSL
;
A
#
# COMPACT_ATOMS: atom_id res chain seq x y z
N MET A 1 -11.89 8.28 -18.32
CA MET A 1 -12.68 9.16 -17.44
C MET A 1 -13.80 8.32 -16.82
N TRP A 2 -13.52 7.65 -15.72
CA TRP A 2 -14.51 6.88 -14.97
C TRP A 2 -14.47 7.34 -13.52
N VAL A 3 -15.27 8.35 -13.23
CA VAL A 3 -15.54 8.76 -11.85
C VAL A 3 -16.86 8.10 -11.47
N ARG A 4 -16.83 7.09 -10.60
CA ARG A 4 -18.03 6.63 -9.92
C ARG A 4 -18.28 7.55 -8.72
N ALA A 5 -19.25 8.41 -8.82
CA ALA A 5 -19.84 9.10 -7.68
C ALA A 5 -20.69 8.09 -6.91
N CYS A 6 -20.23 7.64 -5.77
CA CYS A 6 -21.02 6.83 -4.84
C CYS A 6 -21.55 7.71 -3.71
N ALA A 7 -22.81 8.11 -3.81
CA ALA A 7 -23.61 8.44 -2.65
C ALA A 7 -24.08 7.13 -2.00
N GLY A 8 -23.35 6.61 -1.03
CA GLY A 8 -23.69 5.40 -0.27
C GLY A 8 -24.37 5.75 1.04
N ALA A 9 -25.62 5.36 1.20
CA ALA A 9 -26.33 5.40 2.48
C ALA A 9 -25.64 4.47 3.48
N VAL A 10 -25.35 4.96 4.68
CA VAL A 10 -24.88 4.17 5.82
C VAL A 10 -25.95 3.19 6.23
N VAL A 11 -25.72 1.90 6.02
CA VAL A 11 -26.58 0.82 6.53
C VAL A 11 -25.99 0.35 7.85
N PRO A 12 -26.71 0.48 8.99
CA PRO A 12 -26.22 0.00 10.28
C PRO A 12 -26.33 -1.53 10.35
N GLY A 13 -25.24 -2.21 10.64
CA GLY A 13 -25.31 -3.63 11.01
C GLY A 13 -24.32 -4.61 10.37
N TRP A 14 -23.26 -4.14 9.73
CA TRP A 14 -22.20 -5.03 9.26
C TRP A 14 -21.17 -5.24 10.37
N HIS A 15 -20.94 -6.48 10.75
CA HIS A 15 -19.79 -6.87 11.55
C HIS A 15 -18.55 -6.60 10.68
N HIS A 16 -17.86 -5.49 10.92
CA HIS A 16 -16.60 -5.19 10.29
C HIS A 16 -15.62 -6.32 10.59
N GLY A 17 -15.25 -7.11 9.59
CA GLY A 17 -14.30 -8.19 9.74
C GLY A 17 -12.94 -7.60 10.15
N LEU A 18 -12.37 -8.09 11.27
CA LEU A 18 -11.02 -7.73 11.69
C LEU A 18 -10.03 -8.19 10.63
N MET A 19 -9.35 -7.27 9.95
CA MET A 19 -8.31 -7.61 8.99
C MET A 19 -6.95 -7.76 9.67
N ASN A 20 -6.17 -8.71 9.16
CA ASN A 20 -4.75 -8.85 9.47
C ASN A 20 -3.97 -8.09 8.40
N ILE A 21 -3.29 -7.00 8.77
CA ILE A 21 -2.63 -6.10 7.83
C ILE A 21 -1.12 -6.15 8.04
N MET A 22 -0.39 -6.41 6.95
CA MET A 22 1.06 -6.29 6.91
C MET A 22 1.41 -4.99 6.19
N LEU A 23 1.85 -3.97 6.94
CA LEU A 23 2.11 -2.61 6.44
C LEU A 23 3.60 -2.35 6.32
N PHE A 24 4.09 -2.18 5.10
CA PHE A 24 5.50 -1.94 4.79
C PHE A 24 5.81 -0.45 4.65
N HIS A 25 6.97 -0.03 5.17
CA HIS A 25 7.45 1.34 5.13
C HIS A 25 8.03 1.74 3.76
N SER A 26 8.15 3.04 3.50
CA SER A 26 8.80 3.61 2.31
C SER A 26 10.34 3.49 2.34
N THR A 27 11.02 4.06 1.35
CA THR A 27 12.49 4.16 1.31
C THR A 27 13.07 4.97 2.46
N TYR A 28 12.28 5.78 3.13
CA TYR A 28 12.70 6.50 4.34
C TYR A 28 12.84 5.63 5.60
N GLY A 29 12.47 4.33 5.52
CA GLY A 29 12.50 3.41 6.66
C GLY A 29 11.25 3.47 7.53
N LEU A 30 11.26 2.76 8.65
CA LEU A 30 10.13 2.66 9.57
C LEU A 30 10.03 3.92 10.45
N ARG A 31 9.63 5.04 9.85
CA ARG A 31 9.47 6.36 10.47
C ARG A 31 8.22 6.46 11.35
N PRO A 32 8.08 7.54 12.17
CA PRO A 32 6.87 7.79 12.97
C PRO A 32 5.59 7.81 12.14
N ALA A 33 5.59 8.38 10.93
CA ALA A 33 4.42 8.42 10.05
C ALA A 33 3.84 7.02 9.75
N VAL A 34 4.71 6.02 9.49
CA VAL A 34 4.26 4.63 9.26
C VAL A 34 3.63 4.03 10.52
N ARG A 35 4.19 4.34 11.70
CA ARG A 35 3.65 3.88 12.98
C ARG A 35 2.30 4.54 13.29
N GLN A 36 2.15 5.84 13.00
CA GLN A 36 0.89 6.57 13.13
C GLN A 36 -0.19 6.01 12.19
N ALA A 37 0.17 5.68 10.95
CA ALA A 37 -0.71 5.00 10.01
C ALA A 37 -1.18 3.64 10.56
N ALA A 38 -0.25 2.84 11.10
CA ALA A 38 -0.59 1.57 11.73
C ALA A 38 -1.51 1.76 12.95
N ASP A 39 -1.29 2.79 13.75
CA ASP A 39 -2.14 3.10 14.91
C ASP A 39 -3.54 3.55 14.48
N ARG A 40 -3.67 4.30 13.38
CA ARG A 40 -4.96 4.64 12.76
C ARG A 40 -5.73 3.38 12.34
N LEU A 41 -5.07 2.43 11.69
CA LEU A 41 -5.67 1.16 11.29
C LEU A 41 -6.05 0.29 12.51
N ARG A 42 -5.21 0.26 13.55
CA ARG A 42 -5.52 -0.42 14.82
C ARG A 42 -6.70 0.20 15.55
N ALA A 43 -6.82 1.54 15.53
CA ALA A 43 -7.96 2.26 16.11
C ALA A 43 -9.28 1.93 15.38
N ALA A 44 -9.21 1.58 14.10
CA ALA A 44 -10.35 1.07 13.33
C ALA A 44 -10.66 -0.43 13.61
N GLY A 45 -9.86 -1.10 14.46
CA GLY A 45 -10.11 -2.47 14.91
C GLY A 45 -9.23 -3.54 14.24
N HIS A 46 -8.40 -3.20 13.26
CA HIS A 46 -7.57 -4.18 12.55
C HIS A 46 -6.33 -4.60 13.36
N GLN A 47 -5.78 -5.77 13.05
CA GLN A 47 -4.47 -6.19 13.54
C GLN A 47 -3.40 -5.79 12.54
N VAL A 48 -2.41 -5.01 12.97
CA VAL A 48 -1.41 -4.42 12.06
C VAL A 48 0.01 -4.72 12.53
N TRP A 49 0.81 -5.25 11.63
CA TRP A 49 2.24 -5.46 11.78
C TRP A 49 3.01 -4.52 10.84
N THR A 50 4.07 -3.92 11.36
CA THR A 50 4.94 -3.00 10.63
C THR A 50 6.37 -3.53 10.67
N PRO A 51 6.74 -4.48 9.80
CA PRO A 51 8.10 -5.00 9.80
C PRO A 51 9.11 -3.93 9.39
N ASP A 52 10.23 -3.91 10.10
CA ASP A 52 11.35 -3.04 9.78
C ASP A 52 12.32 -3.75 8.84
N LEU A 53 12.23 -3.44 7.55
CA LEU A 53 13.07 -4.04 6.53
C LEU A 53 14.50 -3.47 6.53
N PHE A 54 14.73 -2.34 7.25
CA PHE A 54 15.98 -1.61 7.29
C PHE A 54 16.71 -1.71 8.64
N GLU A 55 16.24 -2.58 9.55
CA GLU A 55 16.88 -2.88 10.84
C GLU A 55 17.18 -1.64 11.69
N GLY A 56 16.21 -0.76 11.82
CA GLY A 56 16.29 0.47 12.61
C GLY A 56 16.82 1.68 11.86
N ARG A 57 17.18 1.53 10.60
CA ARG A 57 17.64 2.67 9.80
C ARG A 57 16.48 3.49 9.27
N THR A 58 16.58 4.81 9.42
CA THR A 58 15.69 5.82 8.84
C THR A 58 16.50 6.90 8.15
N PHE A 59 15.92 7.58 7.18
CA PHE A 59 16.60 8.55 6.34
C PHE A 59 15.81 9.84 6.27
N GLU A 60 16.51 10.97 6.06
CA GLU A 60 15.92 12.29 5.90
C GLU A 60 15.70 12.66 4.42
N THR A 61 16.39 11.96 3.50
CA THR A 61 16.30 12.18 2.05
C THR A 61 15.91 10.89 1.35
N VAL A 62 15.25 11.00 0.19
CA VAL A 62 14.91 9.83 -0.65
C VAL A 62 16.16 9.20 -1.22
N GLU A 63 17.17 9.99 -1.57
CA GLU A 63 18.44 9.57 -2.15
C GLU A 63 19.19 8.63 -1.19
N ASP A 64 19.35 9.03 0.08
CA ASP A 64 20.04 8.20 1.09
C ASP A 64 19.29 6.88 1.33
N GLY A 65 17.97 6.94 1.39
CA GLY A 65 17.13 5.76 1.57
C GLY A 65 17.18 4.81 0.37
N MET A 66 17.23 5.35 -0.85
CA MET A 66 17.39 4.55 -2.07
C MET A 66 18.77 3.93 -2.16
N GLU A 67 19.84 4.67 -1.88
CA GLU A 67 21.20 4.11 -1.84
C GLU A 67 21.31 2.96 -0.84
N PHE A 68 20.77 3.15 0.36
CA PHE A 68 20.77 2.10 1.39
C PHE A 68 19.97 0.86 0.96
N LYS A 69 18.78 1.05 0.39
CA LYS A 69 17.94 -0.01 -0.16
C LYS A 69 18.66 -0.80 -1.24
N GLU A 70 19.34 -0.11 -2.17
CA GLU A 70 20.13 -0.72 -3.24
C GLU A 70 21.31 -1.50 -2.67
N GLY A 71 21.96 -0.99 -1.62
CA GLY A 71 23.05 -1.67 -0.92
C GLY A 71 22.64 -2.99 -0.27
N ILE A 72 21.39 -3.10 0.23
CA ILE A 72 20.84 -4.37 0.74
C ILE A 72 20.49 -5.32 -0.41
N GLY A 73 19.91 -4.80 -1.47
CA GLY A 73 19.44 -5.53 -2.62
C GLY A 73 18.02 -6.08 -2.51
N LYS A 74 17.36 -6.16 -3.67
CA LYS A 74 15.94 -6.54 -3.78
C LYS A 74 15.63 -7.90 -3.15
N ASP A 75 16.46 -8.90 -3.40
CA ASP A 75 16.20 -10.28 -2.96
C ASP A 75 16.24 -10.42 -1.43
N GLU A 76 17.20 -9.76 -0.78
CA GLU A 76 17.29 -9.79 0.68
C GLU A 76 16.13 -9.01 1.33
N LEU A 77 15.76 -7.87 0.78
CA LEU A 77 14.60 -7.10 1.26
C LEU A 77 13.29 -7.88 1.12
N LEU A 78 13.10 -8.53 -0.02
CA LEU A 78 11.92 -9.39 -0.24
C LEU A 78 11.93 -10.59 0.71
N LYS A 79 13.07 -11.22 0.93
CA LYS A 79 13.22 -12.32 1.89
C LYS A 79 12.85 -11.87 3.32
N ARG A 80 13.31 -10.69 3.77
CA ARG A 80 12.91 -10.11 5.07
C ARG A 80 11.40 -9.91 5.15
N ALA A 81 10.78 -9.39 4.11
CA ALA A 81 9.34 -9.18 4.05
C ALA A 81 8.55 -10.50 4.11
N VAL A 82 8.98 -11.52 3.34
CA VAL A 82 8.39 -12.87 3.38
C VAL A 82 8.51 -13.48 4.78
N LEU A 83 9.69 -13.41 5.40
CA LEU A 83 9.88 -13.94 6.75
C LEU A 83 9.02 -13.23 7.80
N ALA A 84 8.79 -11.93 7.65
CA ALA A 84 7.91 -11.15 8.52
C ALA A 84 6.43 -11.51 8.33
N ALA A 85 6.00 -11.79 7.10
CA ALA A 85 4.61 -12.12 6.77
C ALA A 85 4.26 -13.60 7.09
N ALA A 86 5.20 -14.52 6.93
CA ALA A 86 4.97 -15.96 7.02
C ALA A 86 4.23 -16.45 8.28
N PRO A 87 4.46 -15.91 9.50
CA PRO A 87 3.73 -16.34 10.69
C PRO A 87 2.22 -16.02 10.65
N TYR A 88 1.79 -15.15 9.74
CA TYR A 88 0.43 -14.61 9.67
C TYR A 88 -0.31 -14.95 8.37
N SER A 89 0.39 -15.41 7.32
CA SER A 89 -0.19 -15.66 5.98
C SER A 89 -1.37 -16.63 6.02
N GLU A 90 -1.30 -17.69 6.86
CA GLU A 90 -2.39 -18.67 7.01
C GLU A 90 -3.72 -18.05 7.46
N ARG A 91 -3.70 -16.85 8.03
CA ARG A 91 -4.90 -16.13 8.50
C ARG A 91 -5.55 -15.28 7.41
N GLY A 92 -4.94 -15.22 6.26
CA GLY A 92 -5.27 -14.25 5.21
C GLY A 92 -4.81 -12.84 5.57
N LEU A 93 -3.88 -12.30 4.80
CA LEU A 93 -3.33 -10.96 5.01
C LEU A 93 -3.91 -9.96 4.00
N VAL A 94 -4.16 -8.75 4.45
CA VAL A 94 -4.14 -7.58 3.59
C VAL A 94 -2.71 -7.07 3.57
N TYR A 95 -2.11 -7.03 2.40
CA TYR A 95 -0.79 -6.44 2.22
C TYR A 95 -0.95 -4.96 1.93
N ALA A 96 -0.18 -4.13 2.64
CA ALA A 96 -0.23 -2.67 2.50
C ALA A 96 1.18 -2.10 2.54
N GLY A 97 1.38 -0.92 1.93
CA GLY A 97 2.69 -0.29 2.01
C GLY A 97 2.75 1.07 1.35
N PHE A 98 3.82 1.82 1.68
CA PHE A 98 4.09 3.16 1.20
C PHE A 98 5.24 3.15 0.18
N SER A 99 5.04 3.62 -1.04
CA SER A 99 6.06 3.77 -2.08
C SER A 99 6.85 2.46 -2.28
N PHE A 100 8.13 2.39 -1.94
CA PHE A 100 8.88 1.12 -1.92
C PHE A 100 8.13 -0.01 -1.17
N GLY A 101 7.54 0.29 -0.03
CA GLY A 101 6.73 -0.69 0.73
C GLY A 101 5.50 -1.16 -0.03
N ALA A 102 4.91 -0.31 -0.89
CA ALA A 102 3.82 -0.71 -1.78
C ALA A 102 4.29 -1.72 -2.83
N SER A 103 5.50 -1.53 -3.39
CA SER A 103 6.14 -2.52 -4.30
C SER A 103 6.36 -3.87 -3.62
N VAL A 104 6.79 -3.87 -2.36
CA VAL A 104 6.95 -5.08 -1.54
C VAL A 104 5.60 -5.74 -1.28
N ALA A 105 4.61 -4.97 -0.83
CA ALA A 105 3.24 -5.45 -0.56
C ALA A 105 2.63 -6.10 -1.80
N GLN A 106 2.73 -5.45 -2.97
CA GLN A 106 2.25 -5.99 -4.24
C GLN A 106 2.91 -7.32 -4.59
N THR A 107 4.24 -7.40 -4.45
CA THR A 107 5.00 -8.63 -4.76
C THR A 107 4.54 -9.79 -3.87
N LEU A 108 4.31 -9.55 -2.58
CA LEU A 108 3.83 -10.58 -1.66
C LEU A 108 2.37 -10.96 -1.95
N ALA A 109 1.50 -9.99 -2.16
CA ALA A 109 0.08 -10.23 -2.43
C ALA A 109 -0.14 -11.07 -3.70
N LEU A 110 0.61 -10.78 -4.76
CA LEU A 110 0.55 -11.55 -6.01
C LEU A 110 1.13 -12.97 -5.91
N GLY A 111 1.89 -13.26 -4.86
CA GLY A 111 2.48 -14.57 -4.58
C GLY A 111 1.78 -15.36 -3.46
N ASP A 112 0.75 -14.80 -2.84
CA ASP A 112 0.02 -15.43 -1.73
C ASP A 112 -1.45 -15.68 -2.13
N ASP A 113 -1.81 -16.93 -2.34
CA ASP A 113 -3.16 -17.37 -2.71
C ASP A 113 -4.21 -17.13 -1.61
N LYS A 114 -3.75 -16.76 -0.40
CA LYS A 114 -4.61 -16.39 0.75
C LYS A 114 -4.69 -14.89 0.97
N ALA A 115 -4.07 -14.08 0.11
CA ALA A 115 -4.16 -12.64 0.22
C ALA A 115 -5.63 -12.18 0.18
N ARG A 116 -6.03 -11.36 1.17
CA ARG A 116 -7.39 -10.84 1.31
C ARG A 116 -7.59 -9.52 0.58
N GLY A 117 -6.50 -8.80 0.31
CA GLY A 117 -6.52 -7.51 -0.36
C GLY A 117 -5.14 -6.88 -0.45
N LEU A 118 -5.04 -5.82 -1.24
CA LEU A 118 -3.80 -5.07 -1.45
C LEU A 118 -4.09 -3.57 -1.40
N LEU A 119 -3.52 -2.87 -0.42
CA LEU A 119 -3.62 -1.42 -0.25
C LEU A 119 -2.28 -0.77 -0.60
N LEU A 120 -2.23 -0.11 -1.74
CA LEU A 120 -1.05 0.56 -2.26
C LEU A 120 -1.13 2.06 -2.00
N LEU A 121 -0.16 2.57 -1.25
CA LEU A 121 -0.03 3.99 -0.92
C LEU A 121 1.22 4.53 -1.61
N HIS A 122 1.04 5.41 -2.60
CA HIS A 122 2.10 6.13 -3.30
C HIS A 122 3.07 5.28 -4.13
N GLY A 123 2.67 4.08 -4.55
CA GLY A 123 3.60 3.28 -5.33
C GLY A 123 3.03 1.97 -5.85
N THR A 124 3.63 1.49 -6.91
CA THR A 124 3.33 0.23 -7.57
C THR A 124 4.61 -0.56 -7.87
N SER A 125 4.52 -1.66 -8.56
CA SER A 125 5.67 -2.48 -8.98
C SER A 125 5.39 -3.17 -10.30
N ASP A 126 6.44 -3.64 -10.95
CA ASP A 126 6.32 -4.57 -12.08
C ASP A 126 5.50 -5.81 -11.70
N ILE A 127 4.77 -6.33 -12.67
CA ILE A 127 3.94 -7.53 -12.52
C ILE A 127 4.54 -8.62 -13.39
N ALA A 128 4.81 -9.77 -12.79
CA ALA A 128 5.32 -10.93 -13.56
C ALA A 128 4.28 -11.34 -14.62
N ALA A 129 4.73 -11.64 -15.82
CA ALA A 129 3.84 -11.96 -16.95
C ALA A 129 2.93 -13.18 -16.71
N ASN A 130 3.31 -14.04 -15.77
CA ASN A 130 2.56 -15.22 -15.34
C ASN A 130 1.84 -15.02 -13.98
N ALA A 131 1.80 -13.81 -13.44
CA ALA A 131 1.06 -13.54 -12.22
C ALA A 131 -0.44 -13.80 -12.45
N THR A 132 -1.04 -14.51 -11.51
CA THR A 132 -2.50 -14.79 -11.50
C THR A 132 -3.01 -14.70 -10.07
N VAL A 133 -4.15 -14.04 -9.90
CA VAL A 133 -4.88 -13.95 -8.64
C VAL A 133 -6.37 -14.15 -8.91
N ASP A 134 -7.12 -14.54 -7.89
CA ASP A 134 -8.55 -14.78 -8.01
C ASP A 134 -9.32 -13.60 -7.41
N GLU A 135 -9.72 -12.66 -8.29
CA GLU A 135 -10.48 -11.45 -7.94
C GLU A 135 -9.90 -10.66 -6.74
N LEU A 136 -8.55 -10.64 -6.60
CA LEU A 136 -7.90 -9.94 -5.49
C LEU A 136 -8.31 -8.46 -5.48
N PRO A 137 -8.95 -7.97 -4.40
CA PRO A 137 -9.27 -6.56 -4.27
C PRO A 137 -8.00 -5.73 -4.09
N VAL A 138 -7.86 -4.69 -4.90
CA VAL A 138 -6.68 -3.80 -4.89
C VAL A 138 -7.13 -2.35 -4.89
N GLN A 139 -6.60 -1.57 -3.95
CA GLN A 139 -6.82 -0.14 -3.92
C GLN A 139 -5.48 0.60 -3.98
N LEU A 140 -5.34 1.52 -4.93
CA LEU A 140 -4.16 2.35 -5.14
C LEU A 140 -4.48 3.82 -4.90
N HIS A 141 -3.64 4.50 -4.11
CA HIS A 141 -3.68 5.93 -3.86
C HIS A 141 -2.37 6.58 -4.34
N VAL A 142 -2.46 7.53 -5.27
CA VAL A 142 -1.30 8.22 -5.87
C VAL A 142 -1.54 9.71 -6.01
N ALA A 143 -0.46 10.48 -5.97
CA ALA A 143 -0.47 11.90 -6.33
C ALA A 143 -0.71 12.09 -7.84
N GLU A 144 -1.15 13.27 -8.24
CA GLU A 144 -1.33 13.65 -9.65
C GLU A 144 -0.91 15.12 -9.88
N PRO A 145 0.22 15.37 -10.59
CA PRO A 145 1.15 14.39 -11.16
C PRO A 145 2.05 13.73 -10.11
N ASP A 146 2.57 12.55 -10.42
CA ASP A 146 3.59 11.89 -9.61
C ASP A 146 4.83 11.58 -10.47
N GLN A 147 6.03 11.93 -9.99
CA GLN A 147 7.27 11.75 -10.74
C GLN A 147 7.72 10.28 -10.81
N PHE A 148 7.27 9.43 -9.88
CA PHE A 148 7.61 8.00 -9.82
C PHE A 148 6.53 7.13 -10.43
N GLU A 149 5.27 7.57 -10.37
CA GLU A 149 4.09 6.85 -10.85
C GLU A 149 3.45 7.61 -12.04
N THR A 150 4.15 7.65 -13.18
CA THR A 150 3.68 8.39 -14.37
C THR A 150 2.39 7.82 -14.94
N ASP A 151 1.62 8.62 -15.69
CA ASP A 151 0.35 8.21 -16.29
C ASP A 151 0.48 7.00 -17.22
N ASP A 152 1.55 6.96 -18.01
CA ASP A 152 1.82 5.84 -18.93
C ASP A 152 2.13 4.55 -18.15
N TRP A 153 2.92 4.68 -17.08
CA TRP A 153 3.22 3.57 -16.18
C TRP A 153 1.94 3.06 -15.51
N LEU A 154 1.17 3.94 -14.87
CA LEU A 154 -0.07 3.56 -14.17
C LEU A 154 -1.11 2.94 -15.11
N SER A 155 -1.21 3.43 -16.33
CA SER A 155 -2.12 2.86 -17.35
C SER A 155 -1.70 1.44 -17.71
N SER A 156 -0.40 1.21 -17.91
CA SER A 156 0.15 -0.12 -18.19
C SER A 156 -0.02 -1.05 -17.00
N TRP A 157 0.31 -0.60 -15.80
CA TRP A 157 0.16 -1.33 -14.55
C TRP A 157 -1.30 -1.77 -14.30
N TYR A 158 -2.25 -0.85 -14.45
CA TYR A 158 -3.68 -1.13 -14.28
C TYR A 158 -4.16 -2.27 -15.20
N LEU A 159 -3.77 -2.21 -16.48
CA LEU A 159 -4.11 -3.25 -17.45
C LEU A 159 -3.47 -4.59 -17.10
N GLN A 160 -2.24 -4.60 -16.59
CA GLN A 160 -1.54 -5.82 -16.18
C GLN A 160 -2.17 -6.44 -14.94
N MET A 161 -2.54 -5.63 -13.93
CA MET A 161 -3.26 -6.11 -12.74
C MET A 161 -4.61 -6.73 -13.11
N GLY A 162 -5.38 -6.09 -13.97
CA GLY A 162 -6.64 -6.65 -14.46
C GLY A 162 -6.45 -7.96 -15.25
N ARG A 163 -5.38 -8.08 -16.04
CA ARG A 163 -5.03 -9.34 -16.72
C ARG A 163 -4.62 -10.45 -15.74
N ALA A 164 -4.00 -10.08 -14.64
CA ALA A 164 -3.66 -11.03 -13.57
C ALA A 164 -4.90 -11.49 -12.78
N GLY A 165 -6.07 -10.86 -12.94
CA GLY A 165 -7.33 -11.20 -12.27
C GLY A 165 -7.64 -10.34 -11.06
N ALA A 166 -6.93 -9.24 -10.83
CA ALA A 166 -7.21 -8.34 -9.72
C ALA A 166 -8.40 -7.39 -10.02
N ASP A 167 -9.18 -7.06 -8.98
CA ASP A 167 -10.18 -5.98 -9.01
C ASP A 167 -9.56 -4.70 -8.46
N VAL A 168 -9.33 -3.71 -9.34
CA VAL A 168 -8.47 -2.55 -9.05
C VAL A 168 -9.25 -1.25 -9.01
N GLU A 169 -9.15 -0.53 -7.90
CA GLU A 169 -9.56 0.86 -7.76
C GLU A 169 -8.34 1.78 -7.68
N VAL A 170 -8.35 2.90 -8.41
CA VAL A 170 -7.28 3.89 -8.39
C VAL A 170 -7.83 5.26 -7.99
N TYR A 171 -7.25 5.84 -6.95
CA TYR A 171 -7.56 7.17 -6.44
C TYR A 171 -6.38 8.10 -6.69
N ARG A 172 -6.65 9.23 -7.34
CA ARG A 172 -5.66 10.24 -7.71
C ARG A 172 -5.91 11.53 -6.96
N TYR A 173 -4.86 12.13 -6.41
CA TYR A 173 -4.92 13.33 -5.59
C TYR A 173 -4.19 14.47 -6.29
N ALA A 174 -4.97 15.35 -6.93
CA ALA A 174 -4.45 16.45 -7.76
C ALA A 174 -3.67 17.47 -6.92
N GLY A 175 -2.44 17.76 -7.33
CA GLY A 175 -1.56 18.74 -6.69
C GLY A 175 -0.84 18.23 -5.44
N ALA A 176 -1.11 17.02 -4.97
CA ALA A 176 -0.39 16.40 -3.87
C ALA A 176 1.04 15.98 -4.27
N GLY A 177 1.96 15.93 -3.32
CA GLY A 177 3.31 15.39 -3.52
C GLY A 177 3.34 13.86 -3.40
N HIS A 178 4.47 13.22 -3.76
CA HIS A 178 4.58 11.76 -3.82
C HIS A 178 4.18 11.06 -2.52
N LEU A 179 4.70 11.51 -1.37
CA LEU A 179 4.40 10.94 -0.05
C LEU A 179 3.48 11.84 0.78
N TYR A 180 2.44 12.39 0.17
CA TYR A 180 1.54 13.38 0.79
C TYR A 180 0.87 12.93 2.08
N THR A 181 0.92 11.65 2.43
CA THR A 181 0.38 11.15 3.71
C THR A 181 1.39 11.18 4.87
N ASP A 182 2.67 11.53 4.63
CA ASP A 182 3.70 11.60 5.66
C ASP A 182 3.83 13.04 6.20
N PRO A 183 3.36 13.35 7.43
CA PRO A 183 3.35 14.70 7.98
C PRO A 183 4.75 15.27 8.26
N ASP A 184 5.79 14.44 8.25
CA ASP A 184 7.17 14.86 8.49
C ASP A 184 7.91 15.20 7.18
N LEU A 185 7.23 15.12 6.01
CA LEU A 185 7.82 15.41 4.70
C LEU A 185 7.24 16.68 4.09
N PRO A 186 8.02 17.39 3.22
CA PRO A 186 7.53 18.55 2.50
C PRO A 186 6.33 18.31 1.59
N ASP A 187 6.15 17.05 1.17
CA ASP A 187 5.06 16.58 0.31
C ASP A 187 3.71 16.51 1.02
N TYR A 188 3.69 16.68 2.35
CA TYR A 188 2.48 16.50 3.14
C TYR A 188 1.33 17.39 2.70
N ASP A 189 0.19 16.77 2.48
CA ASP A 189 -1.09 17.43 2.21
C ASP A 189 -2.16 16.82 3.13
N GLU A 190 -2.60 17.58 4.11
CA GLU A 190 -3.56 17.11 5.13
C GLU A 190 -4.90 16.71 4.51
N GLU A 191 -5.40 17.49 3.54
CA GLU A 191 -6.70 17.21 2.90
C GLU A 191 -6.64 15.92 2.09
N ALA A 192 -5.60 15.74 1.28
CA ALA A 192 -5.37 14.54 0.50
C ALA A 192 -5.12 13.32 1.42
N ALA A 193 -4.34 13.48 2.49
CA ALA A 193 -4.07 12.43 3.47
C ALA A 193 -5.35 11.95 4.16
N GLU A 194 -6.18 12.87 4.67
CA GLU A 194 -7.44 12.49 5.31
C GLU A 194 -8.46 11.89 4.35
N ALA A 195 -8.48 12.35 3.09
CA ALA A 195 -9.29 11.74 2.04
C ALA A 195 -8.82 10.30 1.74
N THR A 196 -7.50 10.09 1.63
CA THR A 196 -6.89 8.77 1.46
C THR A 196 -7.31 7.81 2.58
N TRP A 197 -7.13 8.20 3.84
CA TRP A 197 -7.45 7.33 4.97
C TRP A 197 -8.95 7.01 5.08
N ARG A 198 -9.83 7.94 4.75
CA ARG A 198 -11.28 7.69 4.71
C ARG A 198 -11.64 6.61 3.70
N VAL A 199 -11.05 6.70 2.51
CA VAL A 199 -11.31 5.75 1.42
C VAL A 199 -10.65 4.40 1.73
N ALA A 200 -9.41 4.39 2.22
CA ALA A 200 -8.68 3.17 2.58
C ALA A 200 -9.38 2.38 3.70
N LEU A 201 -9.91 3.06 4.72
CA LEU A 201 -10.69 2.39 5.76
C LEU A 201 -11.98 1.80 5.21
N GLY A 202 -12.68 2.51 4.32
CA GLY A 202 -13.87 1.98 3.64
C GLY A 202 -13.57 0.74 2.78
N PHE A 203 -12.40 0.70 2.13
CA PHE A 203 -11.93 -0.48 1.42
C PHE A 203 -11.71 -1.66 2.38
N LEU A 204 -11.00 -1.46 3.47
CA LEU A 204 -10.74 -2.50 4.47
C LEU A 204 -12.02 -3.05 5.11
N ASP A 205 -13.02 -2.19 5.30
CA ASP A 205 -14.34 -2.58 5.82
C ASP A 205 -15.15 -3.42 4.81
N SER A 206 -14.82 -3.35 3.51
CA SER A 206 -15.51 -4.08 2.44
C SER A 206 -14.95 -5.48 2.18
N LEU A 207 -13.76 -5.81 2.73
CA LEU A 207 -13.10 -7.11 2.61
C LEU A 207 -13.66 -8.14 3.60
#